data_6766595b9932776a03eb1c8f9edfaa58
#
_entry.id   6766595b9932776a03eb1c8f9edfaa58
#
_cell.length_a   1.000
_cell.length_b   1.000
_cell.length_c   1.000
_cell.angle_alpha   90.00
_cell.angle_beta   90.00
_cell.angle_gamma   90.00
#
_symmetry.space_group_name_H-M   'P 1'
#
loop_
_entity.id
_entity.type
_entity.pdbx_description
1 polymer ?
#
loop_
_entity_poly.entity_id
_entity_poly.type
_entity_poly.pdbx_seq_one_letter_code
_entity_poly.pdbx_strand_id
1 'polypeptide(L)' 'MPNIRPISDLRNSANEISDFCKQTREPVFITRNGTGDMVVQSMAEYERQQA' A
#
# COMPACT_ATOMS: atom_id res chain seq x y z
N MET A 1 -3.83 -8.55 -9.54
CA MET A 1 -3.45 -9.19 -8.27
C MET A 1 -3.08 -8.13 -7.23
N PRO A 2 -3.53 -8.29 -6.01
CA PRO A 2 -3.12 -7.34 -4.99
C PRO A 2 -1.64 -7.46 -4.68
N ASN A 3 -1.03 -6.34 -4.37
CA ASN A 3 0.36 -6.30 -3.97
C ASN A 3 0.43 -6.47 -2.46
N ILE A 4 1.11 -7.51 -2.02
CA ILE A 4 1.21 -7.85 -0.60
C ILE A 4 2.67 -7.71 -0.19
N ARG A 5 2.92 -6.90 0.83
CA ARG A 5 4.27 -6.63 1.34
C ARG A 5 4.29 -6.77 2.85
N PRO A 6 5.39 -7.28 3.41
CA PRO A 6 5.52 -7.32 4.87
C PRO A 6 5.73 -5.90 5.43
N ILE A 7 5.41 -5.74 6.71
CA ILE A 7 5.53 -4.42 7.36
C ILE A 7 6.97 -3.92 7.36
N SER A 8 7.94 -4.83 7.33
CA SER A 8 9.34 -4.42 7.25
C SER A 8 9.64 -3.66 5.96
N ASP A 9 8.97 -4.01 4.86
CA ASP A 9 9.14 -3.28 3.61
C ASP A 9 8.62 -1.86 3.72
N LEU A 10 7.50 -1.66 4.41
CA LEU A 10 6.98 -0.32 4.62
C LEU A 10 7.96 0.52 5.43
N ARG A 11 8.59 -0.09 6.42
CA ARG A 11 9.56 0.60 7.27
C ARG A 11 10.83 0.97 6.51
N ASN A 12 11.31 0.06 5.66
CA ASN A 12 12.59 0.24 4.98
C ASN A 12 12.49 0.86 3.59
N SER A 13 11.33 0.75 2.93
CA SER A 13 11.14 1.17 1.54
C SER A 13 9.85 1.96 1.37
N ALA A 14 9.54 2.82 2.32
CA ALA A 14 8.29 3.59 2.29
C ALA A 14 8.16 4.42 1.02
N ASN A 15 9.26 5.02 0.56
CA ASN A 15 9.23 5.84 -0.64
C ASN A 15 8.90 5.02 -1.88
N GLU A 16 9.45 3.81 -1.98
CA GLU A 16 9.15 2.93 -3.11
C GLU A 16 7.69 2.53 -3.11
N ILE A 17 7.14 2.22 -1.95
CA ILE A 17 5.74 1.84 -1.83
C ILE A 17 4.85 3.02 -2.21
N SER A 18 5.20 4.22 -1.74
CA SER A 18 4.46 5.43 -2.08
C SER A 18 4.46 5.68 -3.59
N ASP A 19 5.63 5.57 -4.23
CA ASP A 19 5.75 5.77 -5.67
C ASP A 19 4.95 4.71 -6.43
N PHE A 20 5.00 3.47 -5.99
CA PHE A 20 4.23 2.40 -6.61
C PHE A 20 2.73 2.71 -6.57
N CYS A 21 2.23 3.13 -5.42
CA CYS A 21 0.81 3.46 -5.27
C CYS A 21 0.39 4.60 -6.18
N LYS A 22 1.26 5.60 -6.36
CA LYS A 22 0.95 6.74 -7.22
C LYS A 22 0.98 6.37 -8.68
N GLN A 23 1.94 5.52 -9.09
CA GLN A 23 2.10 5.15 -10.50
C GLN A 23 1.04 4.16 -10.96
N THR A 24 0.75 3.17 -10.15
CA THR A 24 -0.16 2.09 -10.55
C THR A 24 -1.60 2.31 -10.11
N ARG A 25 -1.82 3.22 -9.16
CA ARG A 25 -3.12 3.48 -8.55
C ARG A 25 -3.71 2.25 -7.88
N GLU A 26 -2.87 1.31 -7.51
CA GLU A 26 -3.29 0.09 -6.84
C GLU A 26 -2.90 0.17 -5.36
N PRO A 27 -3.71 -0.42 -4.48
CA PRO A 27 -3.36 -0.47 -3.06
C PRO A 27 -2.27 -1.51 -2.81
N VAL A 28 -1.51 -1.30 -1.76
CA VAL A 28 -0.53 -2.27 -1.27
C VAL A 28 -1.01 -2.76 0.09
N PHE A 29 -1.16 -4.07 0.22
CA PHE A 29 -1.60 -4.67 1.47
C PHE A 29 -0.37 -4.97 2.32
N ILE A 30 -0.34 -4.43 3.52
CA ILE A 30 0.78 -4.63 4.44
C ILE A 30 0.39 -5.72 5.43
N THR A 31 1.29 -6.70 5.57
CA THR A 31 1.06 -7.82 6.46
C THR A 31 1.99 -7.75 7.67
N ARG A 32 1.52 -8.30 8.77
CA ARG A 32 2.29 -8.45 9.99
C ARG A 32 2.13 -9.91 10.44
N ASN A 33 3.26 -10.61 10.53
CA ASN A 33 3.26 -12.03 10.90
C ASN A 33 2.34 -12.87 10.00
N GLY A 34 2.34 -12.52 8.70
CA GLY A 34 1.54 -13.25 7.72
C GLY A 34 0.07 -12.89 7.69
N THR A 35 -0.37 -11.95 8.51
CA THR A 35 -1.77 -11.53 8.58
C THR A 35 -1.91 -10.12 8.03
N GLY A 36 -2.98 -9.86 7.26
CA GLY A 36 -3.25 -8.53 6.76
C GLY A 36 -3.43 -7.56 7.91
N ASP A 37 -2.69 -6.46 7.88
CA ASP A 37 -2.68 -5.49 8.97
C ASP A 37 -3.20 -4.13 8.50
N MET A 38 -2.73 -3.66 7.34
CA MET A 38 -3.18 -2.35 6.85
C MET A 38 -3.10 -2.31 5.34
N VAL A 39 -3.71 -1.27 4.76
CA VAL A 39 -3.69 -1.02 3.33
C VAL A 39 -3.05 0.35 3.10
N VAL A 40 -2.10 0.42 2.17
CA VAL A 40 -1.47 1.67 1.76
C VAL A 40 -1.96 2.02 0.37
N GLN A 41 -2.45 3.23 0.18
CA GLN A 41 -2.92 3.69 -1.12
C GLN A 41 -2.69 5.18 -1.25
N SER A 42 -2.69 5.69 -2.49
CA SER A 42 -2.51 7.11 -2.71
C SER A 42 -3.75 7.87 -2.26
N MET A 43 -3.55 9.15 -1.92
CA MET A 43 -4.69 9.99 -1.50
C MET A 43 -5.73 10.12 -2.61
N ALA A 44 -5.28 10.18 -3.85
CA ALA A 44 -6.21 10.28 -4.98
C ALA A 44 -7.13 9.06 -5.04
N GLU A 45 -6.60 7.87 -4.81
CA GLU A 45 -7.40 6.66 -4.82
C GLU A 45 -8.35 6.61 -3.62
N TYR A 46 -7.87 7.05 -2.47
CA TYR A 46 -8.71 7.09 -1.28
C TYR A 46 -9.90 8.05 -1.48
N GLU A 47 -9.64 9.23 -2.03
CA GLU A 47 -10.67 10.21 -2.28
C GLU A 47 -11.69 9.70 -3.29
N ARG A 48 -11.22 8.98 -4.31
CA ARG A 48 -12.12 8.40 -5.30
C ARG A 48 -13.07 7.38 -4.67
N GLN A 49 -12.58 6.59 -3.72
CA GLN A 49 -13.40 5.61 -3.03
C GLN A 49 -14.44 6.25 -2.13
N GLN A 50 -14.14 7.44 -1.61
CA GLN A 50 -15.05 8.16 -0.73
C GLN A 50 -16.15 8.91 -1.48
N ALA A 51 -15.98 9.14 -2.75
CA ALA A 51 -16.91 9.90 -3.57
C ALA A 51 -18.26 9.22 -3.78
#